data_90495266c48aaaa4bcbd5f25f8075618
#
_entry.id   90495266c48aaaa4bcbd5f25f8075618
#
_cell.length_a   1.000
_cell.length_b   1.000
_cell.length_c   1.000
_cell.angle_alpha   90.00
_cell.angle_beta   90.00
_cell.angle_gamma   90.00
#
_symmetry.space_group_name_H-M   'P 1'
#
loop_
_entity.id
_entity.type
_entity.pdbx_description
1 polymer ?
#
loop_
_entity_poly.entity_id
_entity_poly.type
_entity_poly.pdbx_seq_one_letter_code
_entity_poly.pdbx_strand_id
1 'polypeptide(L)'
;MALDLFKRVETRKGLFAVEKITLIYNLLTSILILFLFQRMDHPWHMLLDRAMIAAMTFLLMYLYRLAPCKFSAFVRIVIQMSLLSYWYPDTFEFNRFFPNLDHVFATAEEFIFNGQPAIWFCHTFPHLIVSEAFNMGYFFYYPMMLIVALFYFIYKFEWFEKMSFVLVTSFFI
;
A
#
# COMPACT_ATOMS: atom_id res chain seq x y z
N MET A 1 5.41 2.72 -30.99
CA MET A 1 5.46 3.83 -30.04
C MET A 1 6.68 3.56 -29.14
N ALA A 2 7.82 4.23 -29.42
CA ALA A 2 9.04 4.04 -28.62
C ALA A 2 8.77 4.64 -27.23
N LEU A 3 8.93 3.84 -26.19
CA LEU A 3 8.90 4.30 -24.80
C LEU A 3 10.18 5.13 -24.56
N ASP A 4 10.09 6.44 -24.75
CA ASP A 4 11.19 7.38 -24.43
C ASP A 4 11.35 7.49 -22.91
N LEU A 5 11.82 6.39 -22.28
CA LEU A 5 11.96 6.26 -20.82
C LEU A 5 12.93 7.31 -20.24
N PHE A 6 13.95 7.65 -21.01
CA PHE A 6 15.01 8.60 -20.63
C PHE A 6 14.74 10.03 -21.11
N LYS A 7 13.58 10.27 -21.75
CA LYS A 7 13.20 11.63 -22.14
C LYS A 7 13.09 12.49 -20.89
N ARG A 8 13.77 13.63 -20.94
CA ARG A 8 13.74 14.61 -19.86
C ARG A 8 12.32 15.11 -19.64
N VAL A 9 11.87 15.09 -18.41
CA VAL A 9 10.57 15.58 -17.97
C VAL A 9 10.79 16.86 -17.21
N GLU A 10 9.80 17.75 -17.18
CA GLU A 10 9.87 18.94 -16.33
C GLU A 10 10.10 18.54 -14.89
N THR A 11 11.15 19.15 -14.29
CA THR A 11 11.57 18.82 -12.93
C THR A 11 10.55 19.36 -11.94
N ARG A 12 9.76 18.50 -11.31
CA ARG A 12 8.95 18.89 -10.18
C ARG A 12 9.84 19.06 -8.94
N LYS A 13 9.85 20.27 -8.39
CA LYS A 13 10.56 20.56 -7.14
C LYS A 13 9.75 20.00 -5.97
N GLY A 14 10.26 18.98 -5.28
CA GLY A 14 9.67 18.47 -4.05
C GLY A 14 9.17 17.03 -4.12
N LEU A 15 8.37 16.66 -3.14
CA LEU A 15 7.79 15.34 -2.97
C LEU A 15 6.56 15.16 -3.87
N PHE A 16 6.39 13.97 -4.42
CA PHE A 16 5.15 13.54 -5.06
C PHE A 16 4.04 13.37 -4.02
N ALA A 17 2.78 13.39 -4.47
CA ALA A 17 1.66 13.22 -3.56
C ALA A 17 1.69 11.86 -2.84
N VAL A 18 2.08 10.79 -3.55
CA VAL A 18 2.24 9.45 -2.99
C VAL A 18 3.33 9.41 -1.90
N GLU A 19 4.45 10.11 -2.09
CA GLU A 19 5.53 10.16 -1.09
C GLU A 19 5.09 10.92 0.18
N LYS A 20 4.29 11.97 0.00
CA LYS A 20 3.76 12.73 1.14
C LYS A 20 2.86 11.87 2.01
N ILE A 21 1.91 11.12 1.41
CA ILE A 21 1.00 10.26 2.19
C ILE A 21 1.76 9.14 2.88
N THR A 22 2.74 8.53 2.21
CA THR A 22 3.60 7.51 2.83
C THR A 22 4.41 8.08 3.99
N LEU A 23 4.99 9.28 3.85
CA LEU A 23 5.73 9.94 4.94
C LEU A 23 4.82 10.35 6.10
N ILE A 24 3.59 10.77 5.84
CA ILE A 24 2.60 11.07 6.88
C ILE A 24 2.28 9.78 7.65
N TYR A 25 1.98 8.68 6.94
CA TYR A 25 1.73 7.38 7.57
C TYR A 25 2.94 6.91 8.39
N ASN A 26 4.14 7.02 7.82
CA ASN A 26 5.42 6.70 8.48
C ASN A 26 5.60 7.50 9.78
N LEU A 27 5.29 8.79 9.77
CA LEU A 27 5.36 9.66 10.94
C LEU A 27 4.33 9.25 12.01
N LEU A 28 3.06 9.05 11.62
CA LEU A 28 2.00 8.66 12.54
C LEU A 28 2.30 7.33 13.21
N THR A 29 2.75 6.32 12.46
CA THR A 29 3.13 5.03 13.02
C THR A 29 4.39 5.11 13.87
N SER A 30 5.36 5.99 13.56
CA SER A 30 6.51 6.26 14.42
C SER A 30 6.11 6.84 15.78
N ILE A 31 5.17 7.78 15.77
CA ILE A 31 4.62 8.35 17.02
C ILE A 31 3.91 7.26 17.83
N LEU A 32 3.14 6.38 17.18
CA LEU A 32 2.47 5.27 17.85
C LEU A 32 3.46 4.29 18.47
N ILE A 33 4.57 3.98 17.80
CA ILE A 33 5.65 3.15 18.37
C ILE A 33 6.24 3.80 19.62
N LEU A 34 6.47 5.13 19.59
CA LEU A 34 7.00 5.82 20.77
C LEU A 34 6.04 5.74 21.97
N PHE A 35 4.72 5.81 21.75
CA PHE A 35 3.73 5.62 22.81
C PHE A 35 3.70 4.18 23.34
N LEU A 36 3.87 3.19 22.48
CA LEU A 36 3.81 1.76 22.83
C LEU A 36 5.19 1.17 23.09
N PHE A 37 6.23 1.98 23.15
CA PHE A 37 7.64 1.57 23.15
C PHE A 37 7.97 0.46 24.16
N GLN A 38 7.46 0.57 25.38
CA GLN A 38 7.72 -0.39 26.46
C GLN A 38 6.94 -1.71 26.33
N ARG A 39 5.98 -1.76 25.41
CA ARG A 39 5.09 -2.91 25.20
C ARG A 39 5.42 -3.69 23.94
N MET A 40 6.26 -3.14 23.06
CA MET A 40 6.63 -3.76 21.78
C MET A 40 7.92 -4.60 21.93
N ASP A 41 8.00 -5.69 21.17
CA ASP A 41 9.13 -6.62 21.24
C ASP A 41 10.42 -6.00 20.66
N HIS A 42 10.33 -5.27 19.55
CA HIS A 42 11.49 -4.71 18.81
C HIS A 42 11.30 -3.25 18.36
N PRO A 43 10.98 -2.30 19.26
CA PRO A 43 10.62 -0.93 18.89
C PRO A 43 11.76 -0.17 18.17
N TRP A 44 13.04 -0.44 18.55
CA TRP A 44 14.19 0.19 17.92
C TRP A 44 14.36 -0.21 16.45
N HIS A 45 14.16 -1.48 16.12
CA HIS A 45 14.21 -1.94 14.72
C HIS A 45 13.12 -1.28 13.89
N MET A 46 11.89 -1.23 14.41
CA MET A 46 10.77 -0.58 13.73
C MET A 46 11.01 0.92 13.50
N LEU A 47 11.59 1.63 14.46
CA LEU A 47 11.95 3.05 14.29
C LEU A 47 13.10 3.24 13.29
N LEU A 48 14.10 2.34 13.30
CA LEU A 48 15.19 2.37 12.34
C LEU A 48 14.69 2.16 10.91
N ASP A 49 13.81 1.19 10.69
CA ASP A 49 13.20 0.93 9.39
C ASP A 49 12.44 2.17 8.87
N ARG A 50 11.70 2.85 9.74
CA ARG A 50 11.00 4.10 9.42
C ARG A 50 11.95 5.23 9.06
N ALA A 51 13.04 5.35 9.77
CA ALA A 51 14.09 6.32 9.46
C ALA A 51 14.75 6.01 8.12
N MET A 52 15.01 4.73 7.81
CA MET A 52 15.56 4.29 6.53
C MET A 52 14.57 4.56 5.37
N ILE A 53 13.29 4.30 5.55
CA ILE A 53 12.24 4.59 4.55
C ILE A 53 12.19 6.10 4.25
N ALA A 54 12.22 6.94 5.29
CA ALA A 54 12.25 8.38 5.13
C ALA A 54 13.52 8.84 4.39
N ALA A 55 14.69 8.35 4.80
CA ALA A 55 15.97 8.65 4.17
C ALA A 55 15.99 8.21 2.69
N MET A 56 15.50 7.01 2.39
CA MET A 56 15.37 6.50 1.02
C MET A 56 14.45 7.40 0.16
N THR A 57 13.32 7.83 0.71
CA THR A 57 12.38 8.72 0.00
C THR A 57 13.04 10.05 -0.36
N PHE A 58 13.77 10.67 0.56
CA PHE A 58 14.50 11.92 0.29
C PHE A 58 15.69 11.71 -0.66
N LEU A 59 16.39 10.59 -0.57
CA LEU A 59 17.45 10.22 -1.51
C LEU A 59 16.91 10.08 -2.93
N LEU A 60 15.80 9.37 -3.12
CA LEU A 60 15.16 9.23 -4.41
C LEU A 60 14.68 10.57 -4.99
N MET A 61 14.15 11.43 -4.14
CA MET A 61 13.79 12.81 -4.53
C MET A 61 15.03 13.57 -5.01
N TYR A 62 16.16 13.45 -4.32
CA TYR A 62 17.42 14.09 -4.70
C TYR A 62 17.96 13.54 -6.04
N LEU A 63 18.00 12.22 -6.21
CA LEU A 63 18.43 11.57 -7.44
C LEU A 63 17.57 11.98 -8.65
N TYR A 64 16.26 12.08 -8.46
CA TYR A 64 15.35 12.58 -9.48
C TYR A 64 15.66 14.01 -9.91
N ARG A 65 16.10 14.88 -9.00
CA ARG A 65 16.52 16.25 -9.36
C ARG A 65 17.77 16.28 -10.22
N LEU A 66 18.68 15.30 -10.04
CA LEU A 66 19.89 15.18 -10.84
C LEU A 66 19.60 14.67 -12.25
N ALA A 67 18.69 13.70 -12.38
CA ALA A 67 18.32 13.06 -13.64
C ALA A 67 16.80 12.99 -13.81
N PRO A 68 16.14 14.12 -14.14
CA PRO A 68 14.68 14.17 -14.26
C PRO A 68 14.24 13.51 -15.58
N CYS A 69 13.83 12.25 -15.50
CA CYS A 69 13.30 11.49 -16.63
C CYS A 69 12.08 10.67 -16.21
N LYS A 70 11.33 10.13 -17.20
CA LYS A 70 10.17 9.29 -16.93
C LYS A 70 10.52 8.07 -16.08
N PHE A 71 11.68 7.46 -16.35
CA PHE A 71 12.14 6.29 -15.61
C PHE A 71 12.42 6.61 -14.14
N SER A 72 13.11 7.71 -13.83
CA SER A 72 13.37 8.10 -12.43
C SER A 72 12.09 8.47 -11.68
N ALA A 73 11.10 9.08 -12.33
CA ALA A 73 9.78 9.31 -11.75
C ALA A 73 9.04 7.98 -11.47
N PHE A 74 9.11 7.04 -12.41
CA PHE A 74 8.55 5.70 -12.25
C PHE A 74 9.15 4.97 -11.05
N VAL A 75 10.47 4.92 -10.95
CA VAL A 75 11.18 4.27 -9.83
C VAL A 75 10.75 4.86 -8.49
N ARG A 76 10.69 6.19 -8.37
CA ARG A 76 10.23 6.87 -7.15
C ARG A 76 8.84 6.41 -6.72
N ILE A 77 7.90 6.39 -7.66
CA ILE A 77 6.50 6.04 -7.38
C ILE A 77 6.35 4.55 -7.08
N VAL A 78 6.99 3.67 -7.87
CA VAL A 78 6.90 2.22 -7.68
C VAL A 78 7.50 1.78 -6.35
N ILE A 79 8.61 2.38 -5.92
CA ILE A 79 9.17 2.10 -4.59
C ILE A 79 8.16 2.44 -3.50
N GLN A 80 7.46 3.58 -3.58
CA GLN A 80 6.42 3.91 -2.59
C GLN A 80 5.25 2.92 -2.62
N MET A 81 4.84 2.47 -3.80
CA MET A 81 3.81 1.43 -3.92
C MET A 81 4.28 0.08 -3.34
N SER A 82 5.55 -0.28 -3.56
CA SER A 82 6.13 -1.52 -3.03
C SER A 82 6.21 -1.53 -1.50
N LEU A 83 6.29 -0.36 -0.85
CA LEU A 83 6.24 -0.24 0.61
C LEU A 83 4.91 -0.70 1.21
N LEU A 84 3.82 -0.81 0.43
CA LEU A 84 2.57 -1.39 0.89
C LEU A 84 2.75 -2.84 1.37
N SER A 85 3.64 -3.60 0.71
CA SER A 85 3.99 -4.97 1.13
C SER A 85 4.74 -5.01 2.47
N TYR A 86 5.46 -3.94 2.82
CA TYR A 86 6.10 -3.78 4.12
C TYR A 86 5.09 -3.36 5.20
N TRP A 87 4.21 -2.39 4.90
CA TRP A 87 3.26 -1.86 5.86
C TRP A 87 2.21 -2.88 6.30
N TYR A 88 1.80 -3.80 5.43
CA TYR A 88 0.77 -4.79 5.75
C TYR A 88 1.18 -5.71 6.92
N PRO A 89 2.32 -6.41 6.91
CA PRO A 89 2.76 -7.21 8.06
C PRO A 89 3.14 -6.34 9.27
N ASP A 90 3.61 -5.11 9.07
CA ASP A 90 3.96 -4.19 10.15
C ASP A 90 2.74 -3.81 11.02
N THR A 91 1.53 -3.74 10.43
CA THR A 91 0.30 -3.48 11.20
C THR A 91 -0.02 -4.58 12.21
N PHE A 92 0.46 -5.81 12.01
CA PHE A 92 0.24 -6.93 12.93
C PHE A 92 0.81 -6.64 14.32
N GLU A 93 1.96 -5.97 14.41
CA GLU A 93 2.56 -5.60 15.69
C GLU A 93 1.69 -4.61 16.48
N PHE A 94 0.98 -3.72 15.78
CA PHE A 94 0.04 -2.79 16.42
C PHE A 94 -1.25 -3.49 16.83
N ASN A 95 -1.77 -4.39 15.99
CA ASN A 95 -3.02 -5.10 16.27
C ASN A 95 -2.95 -5.94 17.55
N ARG A 96 -1.75 -6.36 17.99
CA ARG A 96 -1.57 -7.09 19.26
C ARG A 96 -1.97 -6.29 20.50
N PHE A 97 -2.02 -4.96 20.41
CA PHE A 97 -2.37 -4.07 21.53
C PHE A 97 -3.85 -3.70 21.58
N PHE A 98 -4.58 -3.99 20.52
CA PHE A 98 -6.01 -3.70 20.45
C PHE A 98 -6.81 -5.00 20.65
N PRO A 99 -7.97 -4.92 21.32
CA PRO A 99 -8.84 -6.08 21.44
C PRO A 99 -9.33 -6.52 20.06
N ASN A 100 -9.36 -7.81 19.83
CA ASN A 100 -9.94 -8.36 18.61
C ASN A 100 -11.44 -8.01 18.55
N LEU A 101 -11.83 -7.29 17.51
CA LEU A 101 -13.21 -6.84 17.27
C LEU A 101 -13.99 -7.76 16.32
N ASP A 102 -13.41 -8.89 15.87
CA ASP A 102 -14.05 -9.80 14.92
C ASP A 102 -15.41 -10.30 15.43
N HIS A 103 -15.53 -10.51 16.75
CA HIS A 103 -16.81 -10.89 17.37
C HIS A 103 -17.88 -9.82 17.23
N VAL A 104 -17.51 -8.53 17.21
CA VAL A 104 -18.46 -7.42 17.04
C VAL A 104 -19.00 -7.42 15.61
N PHE A 105 -18.11 -7.62 14.62
CA PHE A 105 -18.51 -7.73 13.22
C PHE A 105 -19.35 -8.97 12.97
N ALA A 106 -18.97 -10.13 13.53
CA ALA A 106 -19.75 -11.36 13.42
C ALA A 106 -21.16 -11.20 14.01
N THR A 107 -21.28 -10.55 15.17
CA THR A 107 -22.59 -10.27 15.80
C THR A 107 -23.42 -9.28 14.96
N ALA A 108 -22.78 -8.27 14.36
CA ALA A 108 -23.47 -7.33 13.48
C ALA A 108 -23.97 -8.03 12.19
N GLU A 109 -23.17 -8.92 11.59
CA GLU A 109 -23.59 -9.75 10.46
C GLU A 109 -24.77 -10.64 10.83
N GLU A 110 -24.70 -11.31 11.97
CA GLU A 110 -25.77 -12.17 12.45
C GLU A 110 -27.07 -11.39 12.71
N PHE A 111 -26.96 -10.19 13.23
CA PHE A 111 -28.12 -9.30 13.44
C PHE A 111 -28.75 -8.83 12.11
N ILE A 112 -27.92 -8.48 11.12
CA ILE A 112 -28.40 -7.93 9.83
C ILE A 112 -28.96 -9.04 8.92
N PHE A 113 -28.26 -10.18 8.85
CA PHE A 113 -28.54 -11.26 7.89
C PHE A 113 -29.21 -12.47 8.53
N ASN A 114 -29.44 -12.48 9.86
CA ASN A 114 -29.93 -13.62 10.64
C ASN A 114 -29.08 -14.88 10.45
N GLY A 115 -27.76 -14.69 10.32
CA GLY A 115 -26.75 -15.72 10.12
C GLY A 115 -25.48 -15.15 9.52
N GLN A 116 -24.52 -16.02 9.21
CA GLN A 116 -23.26 -15.62 8.60
C GLN A 116 -23.29 -15.86 7.08
N PRO A 117 -23.35 -14.83 6.24
CA PRO A 117 -23.47 -14.96 4.78
C PRO A 117 -22.33 -15.77 4.15
N ALA A 118 -21.10 -15.64 4.67
CA ALA A 118 -19.95 -16.39 4.19
C ALA A 118 -20.12 -17.89 4.37
N ILE A 119 -20.66 -18.34 5.52
CA ILE A 119 -20.92 -19.74 5.80
C ILE A 119 -22.05 -20.26 4.90
N TRP A 120 -23.12 -19.50 4.75
CA TRP A 120 -24.21 -19.81 3.82
C TRP A 120 -23.71 -20.02 2.39
N PHE A 121 -22.86 -19.09 1.93
CA PHE A 121 -22.28 -19.14 0.60
C PHE A 121 -21.46 -20.43 0.42
N CYS A 122 -20.60 -20.77 1.36
CA CYS A 122 -19.78 -21.99 1.32
C CYS A 122 -20.65 -23.26 1.28
N HIS A 123 -21.77 -23.30 2.00
CA HIS A 123 -22.69 -24.44 1.99
C HIS A 123 -23.52 -24.53 0.70
N THR A 124 -23.91 -23.38 0.13
CA THR A 124 -24.73 -23.33 -1.08
C THR A 124 -23.91 -23.64 -2.33
N PHE A 125 -22.63 -23.26 -2.36
CA PHE A 125 -21.74 -23.41 -3.50
C PHE A 125 -20.45 -24.18 -3.13
N PRO A 126 -20.55 -25.47 -2.72
CA PRO A 126 -19.40 -26.25 -2.28
C PRO A 126 -18.52 -26.76 -3.44
N HIS A 127 -18.63 -26.16 -4.63
CA HIS A 127 -17.90 -26.59 -5.81
C HIS A 127 -16.49 -25.99 -5.85
N LEU A 128 -15.50 -26.85 -6.13
CA LEU A 128 -14.09 -26.46 -6.26
C LEU A 128 -13.89 -25.27 -7.22
N ILE A 129 -14.62 -25.25 -8.35
CA ILE A 129 -14.50 -24.18 -9.36
C ILE A 129 -14.89 -22.82 -8.77
N VAL A 130 -15.93 -22.77 -7.93
CA VAL A 130 -16.39 -21.53 -7.29
C VAL A 130 -15.32 -21.06 -6.29
N SER A 131 -14.83 -21.95 -5.44
CA SER A 131 -13.77 -21.65 -4.48
C SER A 131 -12.49 -21.14 -5.18
N GLU A 132 -12.05 -21.80 -6.25
CA GLU A 132 -10.88 -21.39 -7.02
C GLU A 132 -11.09 -20.05 -7.73
N ALA A 133 -12.30 -19.77 -8.25
CA ALA A 133 -12.61 -18.50 -8.84
C ALA A 133 -12.50 -17.33 -7.84
N PHE A 134 -12.96 -17.52 -6.59
CA PHE A 134 -12.81 -16.53 -5.52
C PHE A 134 -11.36 -16.36 -5.10
N ASN A 135 -10.61 -17.47 -4.95
CA ASN A 135 -9.18 -17.46 -4.63
C ASN A 135 -8.39 -16.72 -5.73
N MET A 136 -8.70 -16.99 -7.01
CA MET A 136 -8.09 -16.27 -8.14
C MET A 136 -8.44 -14.80 -8.13
N GLY A 137 -9.70 -14.44 -7.82
CA GLY A 137 -10.12 -13.03 -7.68
C GLY A 137 -9.32 -12.30 -6.60
N TYR A 138 -9.13 -12.92 -5.44
CA TYR A 138 -8.32 -12.40 -4.35
C TYR A 138 -6.83 -12.26 -4.76
N PHE A 139 -6.27 -13.31 -5.34
CA PHE A 139 -4.89 -13.28 -5.83
C PHE A 139 -4.67 -12.22 -6.91
N PHE A 140 -5.64 -12.03 -7.81
CA PHE A 140 -5.54 -11.08 -8.93
C PHE A 140 -5.51 -9.62 -8.48
N TYR A 141 -5.88 -9.33 -7.25
CA TYR A 141 -5.80 -7.99 -6.68
C TYR A 141 -4.37 -7.41 -6.76
N TYR A 142 -3.35 -8.21 -6.44
CA TYR A 142 -1.95 -7.74 -6.47
C TYR A 142 -1.42 -7.47 -7.88
N PRO A 143 -1.51 -8.41 -8.85
CA PRO A 143 -1.11 -8.12 -10.23
C PRO A 143 -1.96 -7.02 -10.87
N MET A 144 -3.22 -6.86 -10.51
CA MET A 144 -4.06 -5.76 -10.99
C MET A 144 -3.46 -4.40 -10.66
N MET A 145 -3.00 -4.17 -9.43
CA MET A 145 -2.34 -2.91 -9.06
C MET A 145 -1.11 -2.63 -9.92
N LEU A 146 -0.30 -3.65 -10.19
CA LEU A 146 0.88 -3.52 -11.06
C LEU A 146 0.47 -3.24 -12.51
N ILE A 147 -0.53 -3.96 -13.03
CA ILE A 147 -1.03 -3.76 -14.40
C ILE A 147 -1.57 -2.34 -14.59
N VAL A 148 -2.37 -1.86 -13.64
CA VAL A 148 -2.89 -0.49 -13.67
C VAL A 148 -1.75 0.53 -13.62
N ALA A 149 -0.77 0.35 -12.75
CA ALA A 149 0.39 1.22 -12.66
C ALA A 149 1.18 1.27 -13.98
N LEU A 150 1.45 0.11 -14.58
CA LEU A 150 2.14 0.00 -15.87
C LEU A 150 1.32 0.63 -17.01
N PHE A 151 0.00 0.41 -17.04
CA PHE A 151 -0.87 1.02 -18.03
C PHE A 151 -0.79 2.55 -18.00
N TYR A 152 -0.93 3.16 -16.83
CA TYR A 152 -0.83 4.61 -16.71
C TYR A 152 0.58 5.11 -17.03
N PHE A 153 1.61 4.41 -16.62
CA PHE A 153 2.99 4.75 -16.93
C PHE A 153 3.27 4.77 -18.44
N ILE A 154 2.76 3.78 -19.18
CA ILE A 154 3.02 3.61 -20.61
C ILE A 154 2.15 4.55 -21.45
N TYR A 155 0.84 4.60 -21.17
CA TYR A 155 -0.15 5.24 -22.03
C TYR A 155 -0.63 6.61 -21.54
N LYS A 156 -0.57 6.86 -20.23
CA LYS A 156 -1.17 8.05 -19.59
C LYS A 156 -0.25 8.61 -18.51
N PHE A 157 1.02 8.86 -18.85
CA PHE A 157 2.05 9.26 -17.88
C PHE A 157 1.68 10.51 -17.07
N GLU A 158 0.96 11.46 -17.63
CA GLU A 158 0.47 12.66 -16.94
C GLU A 158 -0.46 12.36 -15.76
N TRP A 159 -1.15 11.21 -15.80
CA TRP A 159 -2.05 10.74 -14.74
C TRP A 159 -1.40 9.73 -13.79
N PHE A 160 -0.19 9.29 -14.10
CA PHE A 160 0.48 8.23 -13.35
C PHE A 160 0.67 8.57 -11.87
N GLU A 161 1.11 9.80 -11.54
CA GLU A 161 1.25 10.25 -10.15
C GLU A 161 -0.10 10.26 -9.42
N LYS A 162 -1.14 10.80 -10.07
CA LYS A 162 -2.47 10.91 -9.46
C LYS A 162 -3.08 9.53 -9.20
N MET A 163 -2.96 8.62 -10.17
CA MET A 163 -3.41 7.24 -10.03
C MET A 163 -2.69 6.53 -8.87
N SER A 164 -1.37 6.63 -8.81
CA SER A 164 -0.56 6.02 -7.75
C SER A 164 -0.90 6.58 -6.36
N PHE A 165 -1.17 7.88 -6.28
CA PHE A 165 -1.65 8.50 -5.04
C PHE A 165 -3.00 7.92 -4.60
N VAL A 166 -3.96 7.76 -5.51
CA VAL A 166 -5.28 7.18 -5.19
C VAL A 166 -5.13 5.74 -4.71
N LEU A 167 -4.34 4.91 -5.40
CA LEU A 167 -4.10 3.52 -5.01
C LEU A 167 -3.47 3.40 -3.61
N VAL A 168 -2.40 4.15 -3.35
CA VAL A 168 -1.72 4.09 -2.06
C VAL A 168 -2.60 4.65 -0.94
N THR A 169 -3.34 5.72 -1.20
CA THR A 169 -4.25 6.30 -0.20
C THR A 169 -5.38 5.34 0.14
N SER A 170 -5.97 4.66 -0.84
CA SER A 170 -7.04 3.67 -0.59
C SER A 170 -6.56 2.46 0.23
N PHE A 171 -5.26 2.19 0.24
CA PHE A 171 -4.69 1.13 1.07
C PHE A 171 -4.50 1.57 2.53
N PHE A 172 -4.27 2.85 2.80
CA PHE A 172 -4.05 3.37 4.15
C PHE A 172 -5.35 3.74 4.89
N ILE A 173 -6.50 3.74 4.22
CA ILE A 173 -7.84 4.01 4.80
C ILE A 173 -8.59 2.71 5.08
#